data_0187887b5f3b7fb55716cfbed8faa6d2
#
_entry.id   0187887b5f3b7fb55716cfbed8faa6d2
#
_cell.length_a   1.000
_cell.length_b   1.000
_cell.length_c   1.000
_cell.angle_alpha   90.00
_cell.angle_beta   90.00
_cell.angle_gamma   90.00
#
_symmetry.space_group_name_H-M   'P 1'
#
loop_
_entity.id
_entity.type
_entity.pdbx_description
1 polymer ?
#
loop_
_entity_poly.entity_id
_entity_poly.type
_entity_poly.pdbx_seq_one_letter_code
_entity_poly.pdbx_strand_id
1 'polypeptide(L)'
;MRLLVVGRLSGQLATAVKMAMAHGAKVQHVERADQATEQLRRGQGADLLMVDYRIDIAALIAANDAERIHVPVVACGVDADAREAADAIRAGAKEFIPLPPEADLIAAVLSAVADDERPMISADPAMKHVIQLADQVARSEASILITGESGVGKEVMARYLHAHSRRADKAFISVNCAAIPDLSLIHI
;
A
#
# COMPACT_ATOMS: atom_id res chain seq x y z
N MET A 1 0.71 7.62 7.64
CA MET A 1 0.12 6.77 6.61
C MET A 1 -0.52 7.64 5.52
N ARG A 2 -0.36 7.29 4.25
CA ARG A 2 -0.93 7.97 3.08
C ARG A 2 -2.11 7.15 2.58
N LEU A 3 -3.28 7.74 2.56
CA LEU A 3 -4.52 7.12 2.11
C LEU A 3 -4.96 7.76 0.78
N LEU A 4 -5.12 6.96 -0.26
CA LEU A 4 -5.74 7.41 -1.50
C LEU A 4 -7.19 6.89 -1.57
N VAL A 5 -8.12 7.81 -1.59
CA VAL A 5 -9.56 7.52 -1.67
C VAL A 5 -10.00 7.59 -3.12
N VAL A 6 -10.68 6.54 -3.58
CA VAL A 6 -11.16 6.41 -4.96
C VAL A 6 -12.68 6.30 -4.96
N GLY A 7 -13.35 7.30 -5.52
CA GLY A 7 -14.81 7.37 -5.57
C GLY A 7 -15.33 8.79 -5.40
N ARG A 8 -16.64 8.98 -5.49
CA ARG A 8 -17.24 10.28 -5.30
C ARG A 8 -17.21 10.69 -3.82
N LEU A 9 -16.50 11.78 -3.53
CA LEU A 9 -16.37 12.30 -2.17
C LEU A 9 -17.69 13.01 -1.73
N SER A 10 -18.71 12.23 -1.42
CA SER A 10 -20.01 12.76 -0.98
C SER A 10 -20.51 11.99 0.25
N GLY A 11 -21.34 12.64 1.07
CA GLY A 11 -22.03 12.02 2.21
C GLY A 11 -21.08 11.30 3.16
N GLN A 12 -21.32 10.00 3.34
CA GLN A 12 -20.63 9.17 4.33
C GLN A 12 -19.14 8.92 4.00
N LEU A 13 -18.77 8.89 2.72
CA LEU A 13 -17.37 8.74 2.33
C LEU A 13 -16.55 9.97 2.75
N ALA A 14 -17.13 11.18 2.63
CA ALA A 14 -16.48 12.38 3.12
C ALA A 14 -16.32 12.39 4.65
N THR A 15 -17.26 11.78 5.38
CA THR A 15 -17.14 11.58 6.84
C THR A 15 -16.02 10.61 7.18
N ALA A 16 -15.91 9.47 6.48
CA ALA A 16 -14.85 8.51 6.64
C ALA A 16 -13.46 9.13 6.42
N VAL A 17 -13.33 9.95 5.38
CA VAL A 17 -12.10 10.71 5.09
C VAL A 17 -11.72 11.65 6.24
N LYS A 18 -12.68 12.39 6.79
CA LYS A 18 -12.41 13.28 7.95
C LYS A 18 -11.94 12.49 9.17
N MET A 19 -12.55 11.33 9.43
CA MET A 19 -12.14 10.45 10.52
C MET A 19 -10.72 9.92 10.29
N ALA A 20 -10.38 9.46 9.10
CA ALA A 20 -9.04 9.01 8.76
C ALA A 20 -7.99 10.14 8.96
N MET A 21 -8.32 11.37 8.55
CA MET A 21 -7.45 12.53 8.78
C MET A 21 -7.28 12.85 10.26
N ALA A 22 -8.33 12.72 11.07
CA ALA A 22 -8.26 12.91 12.51
C ALA A 22 -7.34 11.87 13.20
N HIS A 23 -7.20 10.67 12.61
CA HIS A 23 -6.26 9.64 13.03
C HIS A 23 -4.87 9.77 12.38
N GLY A 24 -4.55 10.93 11.78
CA GLY A 24 -3.23 11.24 11.27
C GLY A 24 -2.94 10.74 9.85
N ALA A 25 -3.94 10.23 9.12
CA ALA A 25 -3.75 9.87 7.72
C ALA A 25 -3.63 11.12 6.83
N LYS A 26 -2.65 11.10 5.92
CA LYS A 26 -2.56 12.08 4.81
C LYS A 26 -3.43 11.57 3.69
N VAL A 27 -4.58 12.21 3.46
CA VAL A 27 -5.58 11.75 2.49
C VAL A 27 -5.43 12.49 1.17
N GLN A 28 -5.41 11.73 0.08
CA GLN A 28 -5.58 12.20 -1.30
C GLN A 28 -6.86 11.60 -1.85
N HIS A 29 -7.46 12.23 -2.84
CA HIS A 29 -8.73 11.80 -3.41
C HIS A 29 -8.73 11.89 -4.92
N VAL A 30 -9.31 10.88 -5.55
CA VAL A 30 -9.64 10.83 -6.98
C VAL A 30 -11.02 10.22 -7.18
N GLU A 31 -11.71 10.58 -8.25
CA GLU A 31 -13.07 10.07 -8.48
C GLU A 31 -13.09 8.73 -9.22
N ARG A 32 -12.03 8.40 -9.96
CA ARG A 32 -12.01 7.28 -10.90
C ARG A 32 -10.77 6.40 -10.71
N ALA A 33 -10.91 5.12 -11.03
CA ALA A 33 -9.86 4.11 -10.93
C ALA A 33 -8.62 4.45 -11.78
N ASP A 34 -8.81 4.92 -13.02
CA ASP A 34 -7.72 5.30 -13.93
C ASP A 34 -6.87 6.46 -13.38
N GLN A 35 -7.51 7.44 -12.72
CA GLN A 35 -6.82 8.52 -12.05
C GLN A 35 -5.97 8.02 -10.86
N ALA A 36 -6.47 7.00 -10.14
CA ALA A 36 -5.73 6.41 -9.03
C ALA A 36 -4.44 5.74 -9.53
N THR A 37 -4.53 4.89 -10.55
CA THR A 37 -3.36 4.23 -11.15
C THR A 37 -2.37 5.26 -11.71
N GLU A 38 -2.85 6.30 -12.41
CA GLU A 38 -2.00 7.36 -12.94
C GLU A 38 -1.28 8.15 -11.84
N GLN A 39 -1.96 8.45 -10.74
CA GLN A 39 -1.39 9.16 -9.60
C GLN A 39 -0.30 8.32 -8.93
N LEU A 40 -0.56 7.02 -8.74
CA LEU A 40 0.42 6.09 -8.20
C LEU A 40 1.64 5.93 -9.11
N ARG A 41 1.43 5.86 -10.43
CA ARG A 41 2.49 5.79 -11.45
C ARG A 41 3.41 7.01 -11.42
N ARG A 42 2.87 8.19 -11.14
CA ARG A 42 3.64 9.45 -11.00
C ARG A 42 4.46 9.55 -9.71
N GLY A 43 4.48 8.50 -8.89
CA GLY A 43 5.23 8.48 -7.64
C GLY A 43 4.55 9.18 -6.47
N GLN A 44 3.27 9.60 -6.62
CA GLN A 44 2.46 10.09 -5.52
C GLN A 44 1.89 8.91 -4.72
N GLY A 45 2.78 8.04 -4.23
CA GLY A 45 2.43 6.77 -3.62
C GLY A 45 1.41 6.87 -2.49
N ALA A 46 0.64 5.81 -2.30
CA ALA A 46 -0.24 5.59 -1.18
C ALA A 46 0.17 4.32 -0.43
N ASP A 47 -0.12 4.29 0.86
CA ASP A 47 0.10 3.11 1.70
C ASP A 47 -1.16 2.23 1.72
N LEU A 48 -2.32 2.82 1.41
CA LEU A 48 -3.63 2.18 1.32
C LEU A 48 -4.51 2.86 0.29
N LEU A 49 -5.27 2.07 -0.49
CA LEU A 49 -6.39 2.52 -1.31
C LEU A 49 -7.71 2.24 -0.59
N MET A 50 -8.53 3.26 -0.40
CA MET A 50 -9.92 3.12 0.04
C MET A 50 -10.82 3.38 -1.17
N VAL A 51 -11.54 2.35 -1.63
CA VAL A 51 -12.25 2.35 -2.91
C VAL A 51 -13.74 2.17 -2.68
N ASP A 52 -14.57 3.03 -3.27
CA ASP A 52 -16.02 2.83 -3.30
C ASP A 52 -16.31 1.48 -4.00
N TYR A 53 -17.07 0.60 -3.36
CA TYR A 53 -17.38 -0.75 -3.85
C TYR A 53 -18.04 -0.79 -5.23
N ARG A 54 -18.63 0.32 -5.67
CA ARG A 54 -19.25 0.47 -7.00
C ARG A 54 -18.23 0.62 -8.13
N ILE A 55 -16.98 0.86 -7.78
CA ILE A 55 -15.86 0.89 -8.74
C ILE A 55 -15.42 -0.55 -9.00
N ASP A 56 -15.04 -0.84 -10.23
CA ASP A 56 -14.47 -2.15 -10.58
C ASP A 56 -13.10 -2.33 -9.91
N ILE A 57 -13.14 -2.93 -8.71
CA ILE A 57 -11.96 -3.18 -7.88
C ILE A 57 -11.00 -4.15 -8.56
N ALA A 58 -11.53 -5.18 -9.24
CA ALA A 58 -10.70 -6.16 -9.94
C ALA A 58 -9.92 -5.51 -11.08
N ALA A 59 -10.58 -4.65 -11.87
CA ALA A 59 -9.91 -3.90 -12.93
C ALA A 59 -8.87 -2.92 -12.39
N LEU A 60 -9.15 -2.24 -11.27
CA LEU A 60 -8.19 -1.33 -10.61
C LEU A 60 -6.95 -2.09 -10.13
N ILE A 61 -7.12 -3.24 -9.47
CA ILE A 61 -6.02 -4.07 -8.99
C ILE A 61 -5.21 -4.59 -10.19
N ALA A 62 -5.87 -5.12 -11.22
CA ALA A 62 -5.18 -5.60 -12.42
C ALA A 62 -4.38 -4.49 -13.13
N ALA A 63 -4.93 -3.27 -13.21
CA ALA A 63 -4.22 -2.12 -13.77
C ALA A 63 -2.99 -1.74 -12.94
N ASN A 64 -3.11 -1.74 -11.60
CA ASN A 64 -1.99 -1.47 -10.70
C ASN A 64 -0.92 -2.59 -10.79
N ASP A 65 -1.32 -3.86 -10.85
CA ASP A 65 -0.41 -4.98 -10.99
C ASP A 65 0.35 -4.95 -12.31
N ALA A 66 -0.30 -4.54 -13.41
CA ALA A 66 0.34 -4.34 -14.70
C ALA A 66 1.46 -3.28 -14.64
N GLU A 67 1.27 -2.24 -13.84
CA GLU A 67 2.26 -1.20 -13.54
C GLU A 67 3.19 -1.60 -12.38
N ARG A 68 3.04 -2.81 -11.81
CA ARG A 68 3.79 -3.32 -10.64
C ARG A 68 3.63 -2.47 -9.39
N ILE A 69 2.46 -1.90 -9.23
CA ILE A 69 2.07 -1.11 -8.07
C ILE A 69 1.28 -2.03 -7.13
N HIS A 70 1.86 -2.37 -6.00
CA HIS A 70 1.25 -3.24 -5.00
C HIS A 70 0.85 -2.42 -3.77
N VAL A 71 -0.34 -1.82 -3.83
CA VAL A 71 -0.93 -1.08 -2.71
C VAL A 71 -2.17 -1.85 -2.25
N PRO A 72 -2.32 -2.14 -0.95
CA PRO A 72 -3.51 -2.82 -0.46
C PRO A 72 -4.77 -2.00 -0.72
N VAL A 73 -5.84 -2.70 -1.09
CA VAL A 73 -7.16 -2.12 -1.38
C VAL A 73 -8.14 -2.51 -0.29
N VAL A 74 -8.83 -1.53 0.26
CA VAL A 74 -9.98 -1.70 1.14
C VAL A 74 -11.20 -1.13 0.44
N ALA A 75 -12.25 -1.92 0.32
CA ALA A 75 -13.52 -1.47 -0.23
C ALA A 75 -14.35 -0.75 0.84
N CYS A 76 -15.15 0.20 0.45
CA CYS A 76 -16.09 0.86 1.34
C CYS A 76 -17.40 1.19 0.63
N GLY A 77 -18.49 1.29 1.38
CA GLY A 77 -19.78 1.63 0.80
C GLY A 77 -20.89 1.90 1.78
N VAL A 78 -21.89 2.68 1.33
CA VAL A 78 -23.13 2.95 2.04
C VAL A 78 -24.17 1.94 1.60
N ASP A 79 -24.90 1.37 2.54
CA ASP A 79 -26.02 0.44 2.30
C ASP A 79 -25.63 -0.79 1.45
N ALA A 80 -24.35 -1.15 1.43
CA ALA A 80 -23.91 -2.36 0.76
C ALA A 80 -24.43 -3.60 1.50
N ASP A 81 -25.00 -4.54 0.76
CA ASP A 81 -25.41 -5.81 1.32
C ASP A 81 -24.22 -6.78 1.53
N ALA A 82 -24.48 -7.89 2.23
CA ALA A 82 -23.43 -8.88 2.52
C ALA A 82 -22.86 -9.52 1.24
N ARG A 83 -23.62 -9.55 0.15
CA ARG A 83 -23.18 -10.10 -1.13
C ARG A 83 -22.23 -9.13 -1.83
N GLU A 84 -22.57 -7.86 -1.89
CA GLU A 84 -21.73 -6.80 -2.45
C GLU A 84 -20.40 -6.67 -1.71
N ALA A 85 -20.43 -6.75 -0.36
CA ALA A 85 -19.22 -6.80 0.45
C ALA A 85 -18.36 -8.03 0.14
N ALA A 86 -18.98 -9.21 0.02
CA ALA A 86 -18.29 -10.45 -0.35
C ALA A 86 -17.73 -10.40 -1.79
N ASP A 87 -18.43 -9.77 -2.72
CA ASP A 87 -17.97 -9.59 -4.10
C ASP A 87 -16.76 -8.66 -4.16
N ALA A 88 -16.73 -7.58 -3.37
CA ALA A 88 -15.56 -6.70 -3.25
C ALA A 88 -14.32 -7.45 -2.72
N ILE A 89 -14.48 -8.31 -1.71
CA ILE A 89 -13.39 -9.15 -1.19
C ILE A 89 -12.93 -10.15 -2.27
N ARG A 90 -13.84 -10.80 -3.00
CA ARG A 90 -13.48 -11.70 -4.11
C ARG A 90 -12.77 -10.97 -5.26
N ALA A 91 -13.08 -9.69 -5.46
CA ALA A 91 -12.40 -8.82 -6.43
C ALA A 91 -10.98 -8.45 -6.01
N GLY A 92 -10.55 -8.81 -4.79
CA GLY A 92 -9.20 -8.62 -4.28
C GLY A 92 -9.07 -7.53 -3.21
N ALA A 93 -10.17 -6.92 -2.75
CA ALA A 93 -10.10 -6.05 -1.58
C ALA A 93 -9.74 -6.88 -0.34
N LYS A 94 -8.85 -6.34 0.50
CA LYS A 94 -8.43 -6.99 1.74
C LYS A 94 -9.50 -6.94 2.83
N GLU A 95 -10.30 -5.88 2.82
CA GLU A 95 -11.32 -5.64 3.82
C GLU A 95 -12.48 -4.84 3.20
N PHE A 96 -13.64 -4.86 3.83
CA PHE A 96 -14.80 -4.03 3.48
C PHE A 96 -15.23 -3.19 4.67
N ILE A 97 -15.32 -1.87 4.49
CA ILE A 97 -15.76 -0.92 5.51
C ILE A 97 -17.18 -0.45 5.19
N PRO A 98 -18.19 -0.85 5.96
CA PRO A 98 -19.52 -0.27 5.84
C PRO A 98 -19.50 1.21 6.23
N LEU A 99 -20.22 2.04 5.49
CA LEU A 99 -20.36 3.47 5.77
C LEU A 99 -21.80 3.77 6.27
N PRO A 100 -22.00 4.62 7.29
CA PRO A 100 -21.00 5.39 8.03
C PRO A 100 -20.12 4.48 8.90
N PRO A 101 -18.80 4.70 8.89
CA PRO A 101 -17.92 3.86 9.68
C PRO A 101 -18.01 4.26 11.16
N GLU A 102 -17.84 3.27 12.04
CA GLU A 102 -17.48 3.54 13.43
C GLU A 102 -16.02 4.02 13.48
N ALA A 103 -15.73 5.01 14.33
CA ALA A 103 -14.38 5.59 14.42
C ALA A 103 -13.32 4.53 14.75
N ASP A 104 -13.66 3.58 15.63
CA ASP A 104 -12.80 2.47 16.03
C ASP A 104 -12.52 1.50 14.88
N LEU A 105 -13.48 1.31 13.96
CA LEU A 105 -13.30 0.46 12.79
C LEU A 105 -12.29 1.06 11.80
N ILE A 106 -12.38 2.36 11.54
CA ILE A 106 -11.38 3.03 10.68
C ILE A 106 -9.98 2.91 11.30
N ALA A 107 -9.85 3.19 12.59
CA ALA A 107 -8.57 3.07 13.28
C ALA A 107 -8.03 1.63 13.22
N ALA A 108 -8.87 0.63 13.44
CA ALA A 108 -8.50 -0.79 13.37
C ALA A 108 -8.04 -1.19 11.97
N VAL A 109 -8.77 -0.81 10.91
CA VAL A 109 -8.40 -1.13 9.51
C VAL A 109 -7.11 -0.41 9.12
N LEU A 110 -6.96 0.87 9.49
CA LEU A 110 -5.74 1.63 9.22
C LEU A 110 -4.53 1.00 9.92
N SER A 111 -4.70 0.52 11.15
CA SER A 111 -3.65 -0.20 11.89
C SER A 111 -3.36 -1.57 11.30
N ALA A 112 -4.38 -2.38 11.02
CA ALA A 112 -4.22 -3.72 10.46
C ALA A 112 -3.51 -3.71 9.10
N VAL A 113 -3.78 -2.71 8.26
CA VAL A 113 -3.11 -2.56 6.97
C VAL A 113 -1.69 -2.01 7.13
N ALA A 114 -1.46 -1.14 8.11
CA ALA A 114 -0.11 -0.69 8.46
C ALA A 114 0.74 -1.85 9.03
N ASP A 115 0.11 -2.76 9.79
CA ASP A 115 0.74 -3.95 10.38
C ASP A 115 0.92 -5.11 9.37
N ASP A 116 0.36 -5.03 8.16
CA ASP A 116 0.63 -5.97 7.06
C ASP A 116 2.07 -5.79 6.46
N GLU A 117 2.85 -4.86 7.00
CA GLU A 117 4.29 -4.98 7.08
C GLU A 117 4.58 -6.21 7.96
N ARG A 118 4.59 -7.40 7.32
CA ARG A 118 4.87 -8.68 7.97
C ARG A 118 6.08 -8.49 8.86
N PRO A 119 5.94 -8.58 10.20
CA PRO A 119 7.10 -8.45 11.05
C PRO A 119 8.10 -9.51 10.58
N MET A 120 9.32 -9.10 10.35
CA MET A 120 10.36 -10.02 9.93
C MET A 120 10.60 -11.00 11.09
N ILE A 121 9.83 -12.10 11.10
CA ILE A 121 9.90 -13.12 12.13
C ILE A 121 11.22 -13.87 11.93
N SER A 122 12.17 -13.60 12.79
CA SER A 122 13.46 -14.24 12.79
C SER A 122 13.64 -15.05 14.05
N ALA A 123 13.45 -16.35 13.94
CA ALA A 123 13.85 -17.31 14.97
C ALA A 123 15.35 -17.69 14.83
N ASP A 124 15.91 -17.61 13.61
CA ASP A 124 17.27 -17.99 13.30
C ASP A 124 18.29 -16.95 13.77
N PRO A 125 19.37 -17.38 14.49
CA PRO A 125 20.45 -16.49 14.92
C PRO A 125 21.15 -15.75 13.77
N ALA A 126 21.34 -16.38 12.61
CA ALA A 126 21.95 -15.76 11.44
C ALA A 126 21.08 -14.62 10.90
N MET A 127 19.77 -14.80 10.84
CA MET A 127 18.84 -13.76 10.43
C MET A 127 18.79 -12.60 11.44
N LYS A 128 18.89 -12.88 12.75
CA LYS A 128 19.00 -11.82 13.77
C LYS A 128 20.22 -10.94 13.54
N HIS A 129 21.36 -11.52 13.16
CA HIS A 129 22.55 -10.75 12.82
C HIS A 129 22.33 -9.86 11.59
N VAL A 130 21.67 -10.40 10.55
CA VAL A 130 21.30 -9.62 9.34
C VAL A 130 20.38 -8.44 9.68
N ILE A 131 19.39 -8.65 10.56
CA ILE A 131 18.50 -7.58 11.02
C ILE A 131 19.28 -6.52 11.79
N GLN A 132 20.19 -6.90 12.67
CA GLN A 132 21.04 -5.94 13.40
C GLN A 132 21.89 -5.09 12.45
N LEU A 133 22.47 -5.70 11.39
CA LEU A 133 23.17 -4.96 10.35
C LEU A 133 22.23 -4.01 9.59
N ALA A 134 21.03 -4.48 9.26
CA ALA A 134 20.01 -3.66 8.61
C ALA A 134 19.65 -2.42 9.44
N ASP A 135 19.44 -2.58 10.75
CA ASP A 135 19.15 -1.45 11.66
C ASP A 135 20.27 -0.42 11.71
N GLN A 136 21.53 -0.87 11.66
CA GLN A 136 22.69 0.01 11.65
C GLN A 136 22.79 0.84 10.38
N VAL A 137 22.50 0.23 9.21
CA VAL A 137 22.62 0.89 7.91
C VAL A 137 21.37 1.63 7.47
N ALA A 138 20.19 1.29 8.01
CA ALA A 138 18.92 1.88 7.60
C ALA A 138 18.88 3.41 7.70
N ARG A 139 19.57 3.98 8.69
CA ARG A 139 19.63 5.43 8.92
C ARG A 139 20.70 6.15 8.08
N SER A 140 21.50 5.41 7.31
CA SER A 140 22.52 5.99 6.42
C SER A 140 21.89 6.41 5.08
N GLU A 141 22.56 7.32 4.36
CA GLU A 141 22.18 7.71 2.99
C GLU A 141 22.90 6.84 1.94
N ALA A 142 23.60 5.78 2.36
CA ALA A 142 24.34 4.91 1.47
C ALA A 142 23.40 3.98 0.66
N SER A 143 23.81 3.66 -0.56
CA SER A 143 23.14 2.62 -1.35
C SER A 143 23.39 1.26 -0.72
N ILE A 144 22.35 0.47 -0.55
CA ILE A 144 22.38 -0.86 0.07
C ILE A 144 22.12 -1.91 -1.00
N LEU A 145 23.03 -2.87 -1.16
CA LEU A 145 22.86 -4.04 -2.03
C LEU A 145 22.44 -5.24 -1.18
N ILE A 146 21.26 -5.81 -1.47
CA ILE A 146 20.75 -7.02 -0.83
C ILE A 146 20.92 -8.19 -1.79
N THR A 147 21.72 -9.18 -1.40
CA THR A 147 21.99 -10.39 -2.20
C THR A 147 21.43 -11.63 -1.53
N GLY A 148 21.14 -12.65 -2.32
CA GLY A 148 20.61 -13.95 -1.84
C GLY A 148 19.87 -14.68 -2.95
N GLU A 149 19.52 -15.94 -2.69
CA GLU A 149 18.78 -16.81 -3.60
C GLU A 149 17.37 -16.28 -3.91
N SER A 150 16.74 -16.80 -4.96
CA SER A 150 15.36 -16.45 -5.27
C SER A 150 14.42 -16.91 -4.14
N GLY A 151 13.46 -16.08 -3.75
CA GLY A 151 12.46 -16.43 -2.73
C GLY A 151 12.90 -16.27 -1.28
N VAL A 152 14.15 -15.92 -0.96
CA VAL A 152 14.64 -15.79 0.44
C VAL A 152 14.16 -14.52 1.18
N GLY A 153 13.30 -13.70 0.57
CA GLY A 153 12.73 -12.52 1.23
C GLY A 153 13.53 -11.23 1.05
N LYS A 154 14.34 -11.09 0.00
CA LYS A 154 15.08 -9.83 -0.28
C LYS A 154 14.19 -8.58 -0.31
N GLU A 155 12.98 -8.71 -0.87
CA GLU A 155 12.02 -7.60 -0.94
C GLU A 155 11.50 -7.23 0.46
N VAL A 156 11.25 -8.23 1.32
CA VAL A 156 10.84 -7.99 2.71
C VAL A 156 11.94 -7.23 3.47
N MET A 157 13.21 -7.61 3.26
CA MET A 157 14.35 -6.89 3.83
C MET A 157 14.46 -5.46 3.31
N ALA A 158 14.21 -5.21 2.01
CA ALA A 158 14.24 -3.87 1.44
C ALA A 158 13.15 -2.97 2.03
N ARG A 159 11.93 -3.50 2.21
CA ARG A 159 10.82 -2.81 2.89
C ARG A 159 11.14 -2.54 4.35
N TYR A 160 11.74 -3.51 5.05
CA TYR A 160 12.19 -3.36 6.42
C TYR A 160 13.20 -2.21 6.57
N LEU A 161 14.22 -2.17 5.71
CA LEU A 161 15.21 -1.09 5.67
C LEU A 161 14.56 0.28 5.41
N HIS A 162 13.61 0.34 4.48
CA HIS A 162 12.89 1.59 4.21
C HIS A 162 12.08 2.04 5.42
N ALA A 163 11.33 1.14 6.07
CA ALA A 163 10.51 1.45 7.24
C ALA A 163 11.35 1.98 8.43
N HIS A 164 12.62 1.53 8.56
CA HIS A 164 13.52 1.97 9.62
C HIS A 164 14.46 3.11 9.19
N SER A 165 14.32 3.60 7.96
CA SER A 165 15.15 4.67 7.40
C SER A 165 14.65 6.08 7.78
N ARG A 166 15.47 7.09 7.50
CA ARG A 166 15.06 8.50 7.60
C ARG A 166 13.97 8.88 6.60
N ARG A 167 13.66 8.02 5.64
CA ARG A 167 12.67 8.21 4.58
C ARG A 167 11.44 7.32 4.76
N ALA A 168 11.22 6.77 5.97
CA ALA A 168 10.07 5.92 6.27
C ALA A 168 8.71 6.60 5.98
N ASP A 169 8.67 7.94 6.02
CA ASP A 169 7.50 8.75 5.66
C ASP A 169 7.28 8.94 4.15
N LYS A 170 8.24 8.48 3.33
CA LYS A 170 8.18 8.59 1.86
C LYS A 170 7.66 7.30 1.23
N ALA A 171 7.28 7.40 -0.06
CA ALA A 171 6.86 6.22 -0.82
C ALA A 171 8.04 5.25 -1.02
N PHE A 172 7.81 3.96 -0.80
CA PHE A 172 8.70 2.90 -1.25
C PHE A 172 8.36 2.57 -2.72
N ILE A 173 9.26 2.91 -3.64
CA ILE A 173 9.06 2.67 -5.07
C ILE A 173 9.93 1.49 -5.49
N SER A 174 9.29 0.40 -5.92
CA SER A 174 9.95 -0.78 -6.43
C SER A 174 10.03 -0.75 -7.95
N VAL A 175 11.22 -0.91 -8.51
CA VAL A 175 11.46 -0.97 -9.96
C VAL A 175 12.12 -2.31 -10.31
N ASN A 176 11.49 -3.08 -11.21
CA ASN A 176 12.11 -4.30 -11.72
C ASN A 176 12.97 -3.99 -12.95
N CYS A 177 14.28 -3.87 -12.73
CA CYS A 177 15.22 -3.57 -13.81
C CYS A 177 15.25 -4.63 -14.93
N ALA A 178 14.92 -5.90 -14.62
CA ALA A 178 14.86 -6.96 -15.62
C ALA A 178 13.70 -6.82 -16.63
N ALA A 179 12.74 -5.96 -16.33
CA ALA A 179 11.61 -5.69 -17.23
C ALA A 179 11.80 -4.39 -18.02
N ILE A 180 12.88 -3.67 -17.79
CA ILE A 180 13.22 -2.48 -18.58
C ILE A 180 13.95 -2.96 -19.84
N PRO A 181 13.44 -2.69 -21.06
CA PRO A 181 14.13 -3.06 -22.29
C PRO A 181 15.54 -2.44 -22.31
N ASP A 182 16.54 -3.18 -22.79
CA ASP A 182 17.95 -2.74 -22.83
C ASP A 182 18.14 -1.37 -23.51
N LEU A 183 17.32 -1.06 -24.51
CA LEU A 183 17.35 0.23 -25.23
C LEU A 183 16.87 1.43 -24.39
N SER A 184 16.12 1.21 -23.32
CA SER A 184 15.64 2.28 -22.44
C SER A 184 16.67 2.71 -21.40
N LEU A 185 17.66 1.86 -21.09
CA LEU A 185 18.73 2.16 -20.13
C LEU A 185 19.82 3.09 -20.70
N ILE A 186 19.89 3.23 -22.03
CA ILE A 186 20.91 4.06 -22.70
C ILE A 186 20.58 5.56 -22.61
N HIS A 187 19.32 5.93 -22.31
CA HIS A 187 18.87 7.31 -22.27
C HIS A 187 18.61 7.87 -20.85
N ILE A 188 19.01 7.13 -19.82
CA ILE A 188 19.03 7.56 -18.43
C ILE A 188 20.46 7.93 -18.07
#